data_2890c84ccb48463bb8d2c0cf859523e0
#
_entry.id   2890c84ccb48463bb8d2c0cf859523e0
#
_cell.length_a   1.000
_cell.length_b   1.000
_cell.length_c   1.000
_cell.angle_alpha   90.00
_cell.angle_beta   90.00
_cell.angle_gamma   90.00
#
_symmetry.space_group_name_H-M   'P 1'
#
loop_
_entity.id
_entity.type
_entity.pdbx_description
1 polymer ?
#
loop_
_entity_poly.entity_id
_entity_poly.type
_entity_poly.pdbx_seq_one_letter_code
_entity_poly.pdbx_strand_id
1 'polypeptide(L)'
;MKKIITHASLFSGIGAPELAATWLGWKNLFHCEINEFCNSVLNYWFPDSIGYENIKTTDFTEWQGKVDVLTGGFPCQPFSSAGQRRGANDDRYLWPEMLRAIREIQPSFVIGENVAGILSMVQPGKTFKMGGQMSLFGESND
;
A
#
# COMPACT_ATOMS: atom_id res chain seq x y z
N MET A 1 -17.82 -15.97 18.71
CA MET A 1 -17.98 -15.50 17.31
C MET A 1 -16.62 -15.39 16.65
N LYS A 2 -16.50 -15.82 15.40
CA LYS A 2 -15.24 -15.67 14.64
C LYS A 2 -15.04 -14.18 14.30
N LYS A 3 -13.87 -13.60 14.63
CA LYS A 3 -13.54 -12.22 14.28
C LYS A 3 -13.53 -12.08 12.75
N ILE A 4 -14.24 -11.10 12.22
CA ILE A 4 -14.16 -10.75 10.78
C ILE A 4 -12.87 -9.98 10.58
N ILE A 5 -12.04 -10.44 9.67
CA ILE A 5 -10.80 -9.76 9.28
C ILE A 5 -11.15 -8.52 8.47
N THR A 6 -10.52 -7.40 8.76
CA THR A 6 -10.69 -6.13 8.06
C THR A 6 -9.56 -5.90 7.07
N HIS A 7 -9.91 -5.42 5.89
CA HIS A 7 -8.99 -5.14 4.80
C HIS A 7 -9.10 -3.69 4.33
N ALA A 8 -7.99 -3.13 3.91
CA ALA A 8 -7.93 -1.86 3.19
C ALA A 8 -6.85 -1.93 2.11
N SER A 9 -6.94 -1.10 1.09
CA SER A 9 -5.96 -1.06 0.01
C SER A 9 -5.49 0.35 -0.33
N LEU A 10 -4.22 0.44 -0.72
CA LEU A 10 -3.60 1.63 -1.30
C LEU A 10 -3.18 1.30 -2.73
N PHE A 11 -3.30 2.26 -3.65
CA PHE A 11 -3.05 2.04 -5.08
C PHE A 11 -3.91 0.90 -5.62
N SER A 12 -5.20 0.98 -5.34
CA SER A 12 -6.15 -0.14 -5.41
C SER A 12 -6.41 -0.65 -6.84
N GLY A 13 -6.11 0.15 -7.86
CA GLY A 13 -6.41 -0.19 -9.25
C GLY A 13 -7.92 -0.45 -9.43
N ILE A 14 -8.27 -1.50 -10.16
CA ILE A 14 -9.67 -1.89 -10.38
C ILE A 14 -10.25 -2.79 -9.29
N GLY A 15 -9.54 -2.99 -8.16
CA GLY A 15 -10.07 -3.69 -7.00
C GLY A 15 -9.76 -5.18 -6.92
N ALA A 16 -8.66 -5.65 -7.49
CA ALA A 16 -8.25 -7.05 -7.35
C ALA A 16 -8.01 -7.46 -5.89
N PRO A 17 -7.35 -6.66 -5.04
CA PRO A 17 -7.21 -6.96 -3.61
C PRO A 17 -8.55 -7.00 -2.88
N GLU A 18 -9.47 -6.08 -3.19
CA GLU A 18 -10.83 -6.03 -2.63
C GLU A 18 -11.62 -7.28 -2.98
N LEU A 19 -11.51 -7.75 -4.22
CA LEU A 19 -12.17 -8.97 -4.68
C LEU A 19 -11.64 -10.20 -3.93
N ALA A 20 -10.31 -10.31 -3.80
CA ALA A 20 -9.68 -11.40 -3.05
C ALA A 20 -10.11 -11.39 -1.58
N ALA A 21 -10.13 -10.21 -0.93
CA ALA A 21 -10.61 -10.05 0.44
C ALA A 21 -12.09 -10.48 0.58
N THR A 22 -12.93 -10.11 -0.38
CA THR A 22 -14.35 -10.52 -0.41
C THR A 22 -14.50 -12.04 -0.51
N TRP A 23 -13.73 -12.71 -1.35
CA TRP A 23 -13.75 -14.18 -1.47
C TRP A 23 -13.32 -14.88 -0.18
N LEU A 24 -12.44 -14.25 0.60
CA LEU A 24 -12.00 -14.74 1.90
C LEU A 24 -12.99 -14.42 3.03
N GLY A 25 -14.08 -13.72 2.75
CA GLY A 25 -15.04 -13.28 3.75
C GLY A 25 -14.52 -12.15 4.65
N TRP A 26 -13.54 -11.38 4.17
CA TRP A 26 -13.03 -10.20 4.87
C TRP A 26 -13.90 -8.98 4.56
N LYS A 27 -13.84 -7.99 5.44
CA LYS A 27 -14.55 -6.73 5.25
C LYS A 27 -13.61 -5.67 4.66
N ASN A 28 -13.92 -5.19 3.45
CA ASN A 28 -13.24 -4.04 2.86
C ASN A 28 -13.69 -2.76 3.56
N LEU A 29 -12.76 -2.04 4.20
CA LEU A 29 -13.03 -0.79 4.93
C LEU A 29 -12.90 0.42 4.03
N PHE A 30 -11.77 0.54 3.32
CA PHE A 30 -11.52 1.61 2.38
C PHE A 30 -10.56 1.19 1.28
N HIS A 31 -10.55 1.97 0.22
CA HIS A 31 -9.58 1.91 -0.88
C HIS A 31 -9.06 3.31 -1.21
N CYS A 32 -7.83 3.41 -1.72
CA CYS A 32 -7.24 4.66 -2.17
C CYS A 32 -6.68 4.50 -3.57
N GLU A 33 -7.28 5.20 -4.54
CA GLU A 33 -6.92 5.13 -5.96
C GLU A 33 -7.11 6.48 -6.63
N ILE A 34 -6.11 6.96 -7.36
CA ILE A 34 -6.15 8.27 -8.00
C ILE A 34 -6.84 8.26 -9.37
N ASN A 35 -6.90 7.10 -10.03
CA ASN A 35 -7.46 6.98 -11.35
C ASN A 35 -8.99 6.96 -11.31
N GLU A 36 -9.62 7.90 -12.01
CA GLU A 36 -11.08 8.10 -12.03
C GLU A 36 -11.84 6.87 -12.55
N PHE A 37 -11.34 6.23 -13.61
CA PHE A 37 -11.95 5.02 -14.15
C PHE A 37 -11.89 3.87 -13.12
N CYS A 38 -10.73 3.68 -12.49
CA CYS A 38 -10.57 2.66 -11.44
C CYS A 38 -11.52 2.92 -10.27
N ASN A 39 -11.67 4.18 -9.85
CA ASN A 39 -12.63 4.55 -8.80
C ASN A 39 -14.07 4.25 -9.18
N SER A 40 -14.45 4.45 -10.44
CA SER A 40 -15.78 4.08 -10.93
C SER A 40 -16.03 2.58 -10.79
N VAL A 41 -15.04 1.75 -11.11
CA VAL A 41 -15.11 0.29 -10.95
C VAL A 41 -15.19 -0.11 -9.47
N LEU A 42 -14.34 0.48 -8.63
CA LEU A 42 -14.30 0.23 -7.18
C LEU A 42 -15.64 0.58 -6.51
N ASN A 43 -16.19 1.75 -6.81
CA ASN A 43 -17.45 2.20 -6.25
C ASN A 43 -18.63 1.33 -6.69
N TYR A 44 -18.58 0.78 -7.90
CA TYR A 44 -19.62 -0.13 -8.40
C TYR A 44 -19.59 -1.48 -7.69
N TRP A 45 -18.39 -2.10 -7.58
CA TRP A 45 -18.26 -3.46 -7.04
C TRP A 45 -18.14 -3.53 -5.52
N PHE A 46 -17.63 -2.45 -4.89
CA PHE A 46 -17.38 -2.38 -3.44
C PHE A 46 -18.01 -1.13 -2.82
N PRO A 47 -19.37 -0.98 -2.94
CA PRO A 47 -20.06 0.25 -2.52
C PRO A 47 -19.95 0.54 -1.01
N ASP A 48 -19.68 -0.49 -0.19
CA ASP A 48 -19.52 -0.35 1.26
C ASP A 48 -18.09 0.05 1.68
N SER A 49 -17.14 0.06 0.75
CA SER A 49 -15.76 0.49 0.96
C SER A 49 -15.64 2.00 0.76
N ILE A 50 -15.05 2.71 1.72
CA ILE A 50 -14.86 4.17 1.59
C ILE A 50 -13.76 4.46 0.56
N GLY A 51 -14.06 5.30 -0.43
CA GLY A 51 -13.10 5.69 -1.47
C GLY A 51 -12.33 6.95 -1.11
N TYR A 52 -11.00 6.88 -1.22
CA TYR A 52 -10.08 8.01 -1.20
C TYR A 52 -9.37 8.13 -2.54
N GLU A 53 -9.12 9.36 -3.00
CA GLU A 53 -8.51 9.60 -4.31
C GLU A 53 -6.99 9.74 -4.25
N ASN A 54 -6.48 10.64 -3.43
CA ASN A 54 -5.08 11.02 -3.45
C ASN A 54 -4.39 10.67 -2.13
N ILE A 55 -3.49 9.68 -2.18
CA ILE A 55 -2.73 9.25 -1.01
C ILE A 55 -1.91 10.39 -0.38
N LYS A 56 -1.42 11.35 -1.17
CA LYS A 56 -0.59 12.47 -0.68
C LYS A 56 -1.37 13.45 0.21
N THR A 57 -2.68 13.55 0.03
CA THR A 57 -3.54 14.50 0.75
C THR A 57 -4.49 13.84 1.74
N THR A 58 -4.59 12.52 1.72
CA THR A 58 -5.46 11.77 2.62
C THR A 58 -4.78 11.54 3.97
N ASP A 59 -5.49 11.85 5.05
CA ASP A 59 -5.15 11.51 6.42
C ASP A 59 -5.82 10.17 6.78
N PHE A 60 -5.01 9.16 7.11
CA PHE A 60 -5.50 7.83 7.46
C PHE A 60 -5.54 7.56 8.96
N THR A 61 -5.31 8.55 9.80
CA THR A 61 -5.25 8.38 11.27
C THR A 61 -6.56 7.88 11.86
N GLU A 62 -7.71 8.16 11.24
CA GLU A 62 -9.01 7.61 11.64
C GLU A 62 -9.07 6.08 11.60
N TRP A 63 -8.21 5.44 10.80
CA TRP A 63 -8.12 3.99 10.62
C TRP A 63 -7.13 3.31 11.55
N GLN A 64 -6.48 4.07 12.43
CA GLN A 64 -5.47 3.53 13.34
C GLN A 64 -6.01 2.35 14.15
N GLY A 65 -5.33 1.20 14.02
CA GLY A 65 -5.66 -0.04 14.72
C GLY A 65 -6.97 -0.73 14.28
N LYS A 66 -7.62 -0.24 13.20
CA LYS A 66 -8.88 -0.81 12.68
C LYS A 66 -8.69 -1.74 11.49
N VAL A 67 -7.52 -1.74 10.87
CA VAL A 67 -7.18 -2.53 9.68
C VAL A 67 -6.34 -3.73 10.07
N ASP A 68 -6.82 -4.93 9.81
CA ASP A 68 -6.04 -6.15 10.03
C ASP A 68 -5.03 -6.37 8.89
N VAL A 69 -5.45 -6.21 7.64
CA VAL A 69 -4.60 -6.39 6.45
C VAL A 69 -4.66 -5.16 5.55
N LEU A 70 -3.51 -4.54 5.31
CA LEU A 70 -3.34 -3.46 4.34
C LEU A 70 -2.61 -4.01 3.12
N THR A 71 -3.18 -3.84 1.93
CA THR A 71 -2.54 -4.18 0.66
C THR A 71 -2.11 -2.92 -0.09
N GLY A 72 -1.03 -3.00 -0.89
CA GLY A 72 -0.62 -1.87 -1.72
C GLY A 72 0.44 -2.24 -2.74
N GLY A 73 0.21 -1.84 -3.99
CA GLY A 73 1.15 -1.96 -5.10
C GLY A 73 1.52 -0.58 -5.63
N PHE A 74 2.46 0.13 -4.99
CA PHE A 74 2.79 1.48 -5.40
C PHE A 74 3.51 1.52 -6.76
N PRO A 75 3.27 2.56 -7.59
CA PRO A 75 3.90 2.69 -8.90
C PRO A 75 5.42 2.67 -8.81
N CYS A 76 6.07 1.81 -9.60
CA CYS A 76 7.51 1.60 -9.62
C CYS A 76 8.16 2.05 -10.93
N GLN A 77 7.57 3.03 -11.63
CA GLN A 77 8.08 3.52 -12.90
C GLN A 77 9.54 4.02 -12.87
N PRO A 78 10.04 4.63 -11.79
CA PRO A 78 11.45 5.00 -11.69
C PRO A 78 12.41 3.82 -11.73
N PHE A 79 11.92 2.59 -11.48
CA PHE A 79 12.71 1.36 -11.31
C PHE A 79 12.45 0.32 -12.39
N SER A 80 11.46 0.56 -13.28
CA SER A 80 11.23 -0.33 -14.40
C SER A 80 12.32 -0.17 -15.46
N SER A 81 12.69 -1.28 -16.12
CA SER A 81 13.69 -1.29 -17.20
C SER A 81 13.29 -0.44 -18.42
N ALA A 82 12.03 -0.02 -18.53
CA ALA A 82 11.50 0.81 -19.59
C ALA A 82 11.56 2.34 -19.31
N GLY A 83 11.96 2.78 -18.11
CA GLY A 83 12.02 4.18 -17.72
C GLY A 83 13.45 4.69 -17.45
N GLN A 84 13.66 6.01 -17.54
CA GLN A 84 14.91 6.61 -17.05
C GLN A 84 14.97 6.44 -15.54
N ARG A 85 16.02 5.79 -15.03
CA ARG A 85 16.23 5.51 -13.61
C ARG A 85 16.55 6.81 -12.84
N ARG A 86 15.53 7.57 -12.47
CA ARG A 86 15.68 8.77 -11.61
C ARG A 86 15.64 8.45 -10.11
N GLY A 87 15.33 7.21 -9.75
CA GLY A 87 15.36 6.74 -8.37
C GLY A 87 14.40 7.49 -7.44
N ALA A 88 14.84 7.70 -6.20
CA ALA A 88 14.05 8.35 -5.14
C ALA A 88 13.74 9.84 -5.38
N ASN A 89 14.34 10.48 -6.38
CA ASN A 89 14.09 11.88 -6.75
C ASN A 89 12.96 12.03 -7.79
N ASP A 90 12.31 10.94 -8.18
CA ASP A 90 11.16 10.97 -9.08
C ASP A 90 9.88 11.21 -8.27
N ASP A 91 9.11 12.23 -8.64
CA ASP A 91 7.83 12.58 -8.02
C ASP A 91 6.74 11.50 -8.13
N ARG A 92 6.97 10.49 -8.99
CA ARG A 92 6.16 9.27 -9.09
C ARG A 92 6.57 8.20 -8.07
N TYR A 93 7.66 8.42 -7.30
CA TYR A 93 8.08 7.53 -6.23
C TYR A 93 7.20 7.72 -5.00
N LEU A 94 6.22 6.85 -4.84
CA LEU A 94 5.18 6.95 -3.81
C LEU A 94 5.42 6.06 -2.57
N TRP A 95 6.59 5.43 -2.47
CA TRP A 95 6.94 4.64 -1.29
C TRP A 95 6.91 5.43 0.03
N PRO A 96 7.42 6.68 0.10
CA PRO A 96 7.31 7.49 1.32
C PRO A 96 5.87 7.70 1.77
N GLU A 97 4.94 7.89 0.82
CA GLU A 97 3.51 8.04 1.12
C GLU A 97 2.89 6.75 1.63
N MET A 98 3.26 5.61 1.06
CA MET A 98 2.84 4.30 1.56
C MET A 98 3.34 4.06 2.99
N LEU A 99 4.61 4.39 3.29
CA LEU A 99 5.17 4.30 4.64
C LEU A 99 4.44 5.22 5.64
N ARG A 100 4.08 6.45 5.21
CA ARG A 100 3.30 7.37 6.04
C ARG A 100 1.94 6.76 6.35
N ALA A 101 1.22 6.29 5.34
CA ALA A 101 -0.07 5.63 5.54
C ALA A 101 0.01 4.42 6.47
N ILE A 102 1.04 3.56 6.33
CA ILE A 102 1.27 2.42 7.23
C ILE A 102 1.45 2.90 8.69
N ARG A 103 2.20 3.98 8.92
CA ARG A 103 2.41 4.54 10.27
C ARG A 103 1.13 5.13 10.86
N GLU A 104 0.29 5.75 10.05
CA GLU A 104 -1.00 6.30 10.45
C GLU A 104 -2.02 5.18 10.77
N ILE A 105 -2.12 4.18 9.90
CA ILE A 105 -3.10 3.08 10.00
C ILE A 105 -2.70 2.06 11.07
N GLN A 106 -1.41 1.75 11.21
CA GLN A 106 -0.87 0.69 12.07
C GLN A 106 -1.58 -0.66 11.87
N PRO A 107 -1.61 -1.20 10.64
CA PRO A 107 -2.26 -2.47 10.35
C PRO A 107 -1.50 -3.64 10.98
N SER A 108 -2.20 -4.77 11.22
CA SER A 108 -1.55 -5.98 11.73
C SER A 108 -0.62 -6.63 10.70
N PHE A 109 -0.99 -6.56 9.41
CA PHE A 109 -0.22 -7.09 8.28
C PHE A 109 -0.23 -6.12 7.11
N VAL A 110 0.89 -6.06 6.40
CA VAL A 110 1.03 -5.33 5.15
C VAL A 110 1.45 -6.29 4.04
N ILE A 111 0.73 -6.27 2.93
CA ILE A 111 1.07 -7.02 1.71
C ILE A 111 1.42 -5.98 0.64
N GLY A 112 2.70 -5.87 0.32
CA GLY A 112 3.21 -4.99 -0.74
C GLY A 112 3.51 -5.76 -2.01
N GLU A 113 3.05 -5.26 -3.16
CA GLU A 113 3.43 -5.75 -4.49
C GLU A 113 4.32 -4.73 -5.17
N ASN A 114 5.42 -5.19 -5.76
CA ASN A 114 6.29 -4.33 -6.54
C ASN A 114 7.22 -5.13 -7.47
N VAL A 115 7.91 -4.43 -8.38
CA VAL A 115 8.89 -5.05 -9.27
C VAL A 115 10.19 -5.37 -8.51
N ALA A 116 10.91 -6.45 -8.94
CA ALA A 116 12.15 -6.87 -8.31
C ALA A 116 13.23 -5.77 -8.24
N GLY A 117 13.16 -4.77 -9.11
CA GLY A 117 14.07 -3.62 -9.11
C GLY A 117 14.08 -2.79 -7.81
N ILE A 118 13.01 -2.88 -6.99
CA ILE A 118 12.95 -2.20 -5.69
C ILE A 118 14.01 -2.75 -4.72
N LEU A 119 14.39 -4.02 -4.85
CA LEU A 119 15.37 -4.68 -4.00
C LEU A 119 16.80 -4.13 -4.21
N SER A 120 17.05 -3.50 -5.35
CA SER A 120 18.34 -2.87 -5.68
C SER A 120 18.40 -1.38 -5.35
N MET A 121 17.34 -0.82 -4.74
CA MET A 121 17.32 0.59 -4.34
C MET A 121 18.31 0.84 -3.19
N VAL A 122 19.21 1.78 -3.41
CA VAL A 122 20.00 2.37 -2.33
C VAL A 122 19.09 3.37 -1.61
N GLN A 123 18.62 3.00 -0.42
CA GLN A 123 17.96 3.95 0.48
C GLN A 123 19.03 4.92 1.00
N PRO A 124 18.81 6.25 0.95
CA PRO A 124 19.74 7.17 1.59
C PRO A 124 19.85 6.84 3.08
N GLY A 125 21.01 6.32 3.50
CA GLY A 125 21.35 6.09 4.90
C GLY A 125 21.20 4.68 5.47
N LYS A 126 20.73 3.66 4.73
CA LYS A 126 20.68 2.28 5.25
C LYS A 126 20.96 1.24 4.17
N THR A 127 21.94 0.38 4.43
CA THR A 127 22.20 -0.82 3.64
C THR A 127 21.30 -1.95 4.14
N PHE A 128 20.38 -2.43 3.31
CA PHE A 128 19.61 -3.63 3.64
C PHE A 128 20.44 -4.87 3.33
N LYS A 129 20.76 -5.66 4.34
CA LYS A 129 21.25 -7.03 4.12
C LYS A 129 20.06 -7.95 3.94
N MET A 130 19.92 -8.52 2.76
CA MET A 130 18.94 -9.56 2.49
C MET A 130 19.37 -10.87 3.13
N GLY A 131 18.64 -11.30 4.14
CA GLY A 131 18.73 -12.61 4.76
C GLY A 131 17.52 -12.84 5.64
N GLY A 132 16.52 -13.56 5.13
CA GLY A 132 15.42 -14.17 5.83
C GLY A 132 14.67 -13.27 6.83
N GLN A 133 13.46 -12.88 6.51
CA GLN A 133 12.53 -11.97 7.20
C GLN A 133 12.84 -10.48 6.98
N MET A 134 12.04 -9.87 6.12
CA MET A 134 12.05 -8.43 5.91
C MET A 134 11.32 -7.76 7.07
N SER A 135 12.06 -7.20 8.06
CA SER A 135 11.50 -6.24 9.00
C SER A 135 11.36 -4.89 8.30
N LEU A 136 10.14 -4.43 8.12
CA LEU A 136 9.83 -3.10 7.54
C LEU A 136 10.18 -1.95 8.51
N PHE A 137 10.50 -2.27 9.75
CA PHE A 137 10.84 -1.31 10.79
C PHE A 137 12.29 -1.59 11.22
N GLY A 138 13.21 -0.73 10.77
CA GLY A 138 14.56 -0.74 11.32
C GLY A 138 14.49 -0.47 12.81
N GLU A 139 14.96 -1.39 13.63
CA GLU A 139 15.21 -1.14 15.04
C GLU A 139 16.16 0.04 15.13
N SER A 140 15.73 1.12 15.79
CA SER A 140 16.61 2.16 16.29
C SER A 140 17.40 1.55 17.44
N ASN A 141 18.61 1.09 17.20
CA ASN A 141 19.54 0.87 18.28
C ASN A 141 20.14 2.23 18.63
N ASP A 142 19.78 2.72 19.82
CA ASP A 142 20.52 3.76 20.55
C ASP A 142 21.97 3.31 20.84
#